data_50daac145b908dd36d8cf557d08ed61e
#
_entry.id   50daac145b908dd36d8cf557d08ed61e
#
_cell.length_a   1.000
_cell.length_b   1.000
_cell.length_c   1.000
_cell.angle_alpha   90.00
_cell.angle_beta   90.00
_cell.angle_gamma   90.00
#
_symmetry.space_group_name_H-M   'P 1'
#
loop_
_entity.id
_entity.type
_entity.pdbx_description
1 polymer ?
#
loop_
_entity_poly.entity_id
_entity_poly.type
_entity_poly.pdbx_seq_one_letter_code
_entity_poly.pdbx_strand_id
1 'polypeptide(L)'
;MGGSGTPQRKRANAATGALNSAYALWELLFPATCACCGVGGTALLRRGDALKQPQKAGVVPQRSGLCTDCSSRVQERLAQPYQPLVQYRLPPVLTAGSYEAEVTRTILAFKNAGRLDTLAELGEPLAAVVEAHLWAAYRTGLIAPGDTLHLVPAPSSPASVRRRGYSPARELADEAARRVRARPLARRLGVRVSVAPVLRVRASWASFAGAGSSGGQKGLSASERARRMRGMMRVSGMAPAGMLCLVCDDVLTTGATAVEAVRALRQAGILPLGVATLASVPLKTQGDELVT
;
A
#
# COMPACT_ATOMS: atom_id res chain seq x y z
N MET A 1 -52.20 -16.24 -23.14
CA MET A 1 -50.95 -16.96 -22.70
C MET A 1 -50.29 -16.14 -21.62
N GLY A 2 -50.52 -16.46 -20.36
CA GLY A 2 -50.02 -15.71 -19.20
C GLY A 2 -48.68 -16.27 -18.76
N GLY A 3 -47.65 -15.41 -18.78
CA GLY A 3 -46.29 -15.74 -18.25
C GLY A 3 -46.26 -15.62 -16.73
N SER A 4 -46.26 -16.75 -16.04
CA SER A 4 -46.05 -16.86 -14.60
C SER A 4 -44.58 -16.63 -14.26
N GLY A 5 -44.25 -15.40 -13.83
CA GLY A 5 -42.93 -15.09 -13.26
C GLY A 5 -42.72 -15.82 -11.93
N THR A 6 -41.74 -16.72 -11.87
CA THR A 6 -41.42 -17.59 -10.76
C THR A 6 -41.21 -16.81 -9.44
N PRO A 7 -41.70 -17.29 -8.30
CA PRO A 7 -41.63 -16.61 -6.97
C PRO A 7 -40.21 -16.36 -6.46
N GLN A 8 -39.20 -17.06 -6.96
CA GLN A 8 -37.80 -16.86 -6.64
C GLN A 8 -37.25 -15.52 -7.14
N ARG A 9 -37.68 -15.06 -8.32
CA ARG A 9 -37.22 -13.76 -8.88
C ARG A 9 -37.78 -12.57 -8.11
N LYS A 10 -39.00 -12.67 -7.58
CA LYS A 10 -39.62 -11.64 -6.72
C LYS A 10 -38.95 -11.54 -5.34
N ARG A 11 -38.54 -12.69 -4.76
CA ARG A 11 -37.83 -12.70 -3.46
C ARG A 11 -36.41 -12.15 -3.58
N ALA A 12 -35.66 -12.41 -4.66
CA ALA A 12 -34.35 -11.85 -4.90
C ALA A 12 -34.40 -10.33 -5.04
N ASN A 13 -35.39 -9.79 -5.78
CA ASN A 13 -35.56 -8.34 -5.94
C ASN A 13 -36.01 -7.64 -4.65
N ALA A 14 -36.82 -8.27 -3.81
CA ALA A 14 -37.22 -7.70 -2.52
C ALA A 14 -36.04 -7.67 -1.51
N ALA A 15 -35.20 -8.71 -1.46
CA ALA A 15 -34.01 -8.75 -0.62
C ALA A 15 -32.96 -7.69 -1.04
N THR A 16 -32.78 -7.48 -2.34
CA THR A 16 -31.89 -6.44 -2.87
C THR A 16 -32.42 -5.04 -2.57
N GLY A 17 -33.73 -4.83 -2.66
CA GLY A 17 -34.39 -3.56 -2.28
C GLY A 17 -34.24 -3.24 -0.80
N ALA A 18 -34.43 -4.22 0.08
CA ALA A 18 -34.28 -4.05 1.54
C ALA A 18 -32.82 -3.75 1.95
N LEU A 19 -31.85 -4.41 1.33
CA LEU A 19 -30.42 -4.14 1.55
C LEU A 19 -30.05 -2.72 1.06
N ASN A 20 -30.57 -2.28 -0.08
CA ASN A 20 -30.32 -0.92 -0.58
C ASN A 20 -30.95 0.14 0.33
N SER A 21 -32.15 -0.10 0.88
CA SER A 21 -32.81 0.81 1.81
C SER A 21 -32.08 0.88 3.16
N ALA A 22 -31.62 -0.27 3.70
CA ALA A 22 -30.83 -0.31 4.94
C ALA A 22 -29.48 0.39 4.76
N TYR A 23 -28.87 0.23 3.59
CA TYR A 23 -27.62 0.90 3.25
C TYR A 23 -27.81 2.42 3.11
N ALA A 24 -28.89 2.88 2.46
CA ALA A 24 -29.22 4.30 2.36
C ALA A 24 -29.50 4.93 3.73
N LEU A 25 -30.17 4.20 4.62
CA LEU A 25 -30.43 4.66 6.00
C LEU A 25 -29.13 4.74 6.81
N TRP A 26 -28.25 3.73 6.65
CA TRP A 26 -26.93 3.71 7.28
C TRP A 26 -26.08 4.92 6.82
N GLU A 27 -26.13 5.26 5.52
CA GLU A 27 -25.43 6.44 4.98
C GLU A 27 -25.96 7.77 5.48
N LEU A 28 -27.24 7.87 5.75
CA LEU A 28 -27.85 9.06 6.38
C LEU A 28 -27.38 9.23 7.83
N LEU A 29 -27.23 8.13 8.57
CA LEU A 29 -26.80 8.14 9.98
C LEU A 29 -25.27 8.24 10.12
N PHE A 30 -24.51 7.66 9.17
CA PHE A 30 -23.05 7.61 9.16
C PHE A 30 -22.51 8.01 7.78
N PRO A 31 -22.57 9.30 7.42
CA PRO A 31 -22.11 9.75 6.11
C PRO A 31 -20.62 9.44 5.96
N ALA A 32 -20.27 8.84 4.82
CA ALA A 32 -18.87 8.59 4.50
C ALA A 32 -18.12 9.92 4.44
N THR A 33 -17.00 10.01 5.16
CA THR A 33 -16.16 11.19 5.21
C THR A 33 -14.83 10.95 4.47
N CYS A 34 -14.29 11.99 3.85
CA CYS A 34 -12.98 11.93 3.22
C CYS A 34 -11.90 11.61 4.24
N ALA A 35 -11.10 10.57 3.99
CA ALA A 35 -10.02 10.13 4.88
C ALA A 35 -8.89 11.18 5.02
N CYS A 36 -8.82 12.16 4.11
CA CYS A 36 -7.79 13.19 4.10
C CYS A 36 -8.26 14.49 4.76
N CYS A 37 -9.41 15.06 4.36
CA CYS A 37 -9.87 16.37 4.82
C CYS A 37 -11.13 16.32 5.69
N GLY A 38 -11.75 15.16 5.86
CA GLY A 38 -12.95 14.99 6.68
C GLY A 38 -14.26 15.42 6.02
N VAL A 39 -14.24 16.02 4.81
CA VAL A 39 -15.48 16.41 4.11
C VAL A 39 -16.35 15.19 3.83
N GLY A 40 -17.64 15.30 4.05
CA GLY A 40 -18.63 14.24 3.81
C GLY A 40 -19.50 14.49 2.59
N GLY A 41 -20.37 13.51 2.26
CA GLY A 41 -21.42 13.65 1.26
C GLY A 41 -21.02 13.22 -0.16
N THR A 42 -21.69 13.80 -1.15
CA THR A 42 -21.55 13.43 -2.59
C THR A 42 -20.17 13.67 -3.18
N ALA A 43 -19.32 14.46 -2.52
CA ALA A 43 -17.93 14.69 -2.94
C ALA A 43 -17.07 13.41 -2.97
N LEU A 44 -17.50 12.34 -2.31
CA LEU A 44 -16.81 11.05 -2.32
C LEU A 44 -17.13 10.17 -3.54
N LEU A 45 -18.09 10.58 -4.38
CA LEU A 45 -18.38 9.86 -5.62
C LEU A 45 -17.29 10.13 -6.65
N ARG A 46 -16.78 9.07 -7.28
CA ARG A 46 -15.81 9.22 -8.36
C ARG A 46 -16.44 9.92 -9.56
N ARG A 47 -15.69 10.85 -10.16
CA ARG A 47 -16.07 11.66 -11.34
C ARG A 47 -16.18 10.77 -12.59
N GLY A 48 -16.91 9.84 -12.73
CA GLY A 48 -17.10 8.92 -13.86
C GLY A 48 -18.22 7.94 -13.62
N ASP A 49 -18.51 7.68 -12.35
CA ASP A 49 -19.55 6.72 -11.98
C ASP A 49 -20.95 7.34 -12.06
N ALA A 50 -21.04 8.67 -11.96
CA ALA A 50 -22.31 9.39 -12.04
C ALA A 50 -22.89 9.53 -13.47
N LEU A 51 -22.09 9.33 -14.53
CA LEU A 51 -22.50 9.59 -15.91
C LEU A 51 -22.60 8.36 -16.82
N LYS A 52 -22.24 7.16 -16.37
CA LYS A 52 -22.11 5.98 -17.27
C LYS A 52 -22.98 4.78 -16.96
N GLN A 53 -23.84 4.78 -15.96
CA GLN A 53 -24.76 3.65 -15.79
C GLN A 53 -26.19 4.11 -15.47
N PRO A 54 -27.16 3.83 -16.34
CA PRO A 54 -28.52 3.63 -15.91
C PRO A 54 -28.47 2.41 -14.97
N GLN A 55 -28.97 2.61 -13.76
CA GLN A 55 -28.99 1.66 -12.65
C GLN A 55 -29.26 0.23 -13.09
N LYS A 56 -28.23 -0.60 -13.19
CA LYS A 56 -28.41 -2.05 -13.06
C LYS A 56 -28.61 -2.30 -11.57
N ALA A 57 -29.84 -2.67 -11.22
CA ALA A 57 -30.20 -3.04 -9.87
C ALA A 57 -29.18 -4.05 -9.32
N GLY A 58 -28.48 -3.71 -8.21
CA GLY A 58 -27.56 -4.57 -7.50
C GLY A 58 -26.09 -4.13 -7.44
N VAL A 59 -25.69 -3.07 -8.12
CA VAL A 59 -24.33 -2.54 -8.02
C VAL A 59 -24.31 -1.36 -7.06
N VAL A 60 -23.80 -1.57 -5.85
CA VAL A 60 -23.49 -0.49 -4.90
C VAL A 60 -22.32 0.32 -5.50
N PRO A 61 -22.44 1.64 -5.72
CA PRO A 61 -21.33 2.44 -6.22
C PRO A 61 -20.12 2.30 -5.29
N GLN A 62 -18.97 1.92 -5.84
CA GLN A 62 -17.74 1.80 -5.06
C GLN A 62 -17.27 3.21 -4.70
N ARG A 63 -17.46 3.62 -3.45
CA ARG A 63 -17.03 4.94 -2.97
C ARG A 63 -15.53 4.98 -2.80
N SER A 64 -14.92 6.06 -3.29
CA SER A 64 -13.54 6.39 -2.94
C SER A 64 -13.47 6.81 -1.48
N GLY A 65 -12.43 6.41 -0.77
CA GLY A 65 -12.12 6.90 0.59
C GLY A 65 -11.70 8.37 0.63
N LEU A 66 -11.51 9.01 -0.53
CA LEU A 66 -11.12 10.41 -0.68
C LEU A 66 -12.17 11.18 -1.49
N CYS A 67 -12.36 12.47 -1.18
CA CYS A 67 -13.08 13.37 -2.06
C CYS A 67 -12.27 13.64 -3.34
N THR A 68 -12.92 14.16 -4.38
CA THR A 68 -12.29 14.39 -5.70
C THR A 68 -11.02 15.23 -5.61
N ASP A 69 -11.07 16.31 -4.84
CA ASP A 69 -9.93 17.24 -4.71
C ASP A 69 -8.75 16.59 -3.98
N CYS A 70 -9.00 15.87 -2.89
CA CYS A 70 -7.94 15.14 -2.18
C CYS A 70 -7.38 14.00 -3.02
N SER A 71 -8.22 13.27 -3.76
CA SER A 71 -7.77 12.22 -4.68
C SER A 71 -6.86 12.79 -5.77
N SER A 72 -7.25 13.89 -6.42
CA SER A 72 -6.41 14.55 -7.44
C SER A 72 -5.07 14.98 -6.88
N ARG A 73 -5.04 15.64 -5.70
CA ARG A 73 -3.80 16.08 -5.06
C ARG A 73 -2.90 14.92 -4.65
N VAL A 74 -3.47 13.84 -4.11
CA VAL A 74 -2.72 12.63 -3.78
C VAL A 74 -2.13 12.01 -5.03
N GLN A 75 -2.90 11.90 -6.12
CA GLN A 75 -2.42 11.35 -7.39
C GLN A 75 -1.32 12.22 -8.01
N GLU A 76 -1.45 13.54 -8.02
CA GLU A 76 -0.41 14.47 -8.50
C GLU A 76 0.89 14.31 -7.73
N ARG A 77 0.83 14.23 -6.38
CA ARG A 77 2.00 14.09 -5.51
C ARG A 77 2.67 12.71 -5.59
N LEU A 78 1.94 11.70 -6.04
CA LEU A 78 2.41 10.32 -6.19
C LEU A 78 2.56 9.90 -7.66
N ALA A 79 2.54 10.86 -8.61
CA ALA A 79 2.45 10.56 -10.04
C ALA A 79 3.74 10.00 -10.65
N GLN A 80 4.89 10.35 -10.12
CA GLN A 80 6.18 10.05 -10.75
C GLN A 80 7.13 9.37 -9.76
N PRO A 81 7.39 8.07 -9.95
CA PRO A 81 8.40 7.37 -9.17
C PRO A 81 9.77 8.04 -9.29
N TYR A 82 10.42 8.25 -8.16
CA TYR A 82 11.78 8.79 -8.10
C TYR A 82 12.64 8.04 -7.08
N GLN A 83 13.95 8.23 -7.18
CA GLN A 83 14.91 7.66 -6.25
C GLN A 83 15.19 8.66 -5.12
N PRO A 84 14.72 8.41 -3.89
CA PRO A 84 14.99 9.27 -2.76
C PRO A 84 16.44 9.13 -2.29
N LEU A 85 16.97 10.16 -1.64
CA LEU A 85 18.23 10.05 -0.92
C LEU A 85 18.09 9.08 0.24
N VAL A 86 19.02 8.16 0.37
CA VAL A 86 19.06 7.17 1.45
C VAL A 86 20.43 7.14 2.10
N GLN A 87 20.47 7.00 3.43
CA GLN A 87 21.73 7.00 4.21
C GLN A 87 22.43 5.63 4.22
N TYR A 88 21.78 4.59 3.70
CA TYR A 88 22.26 3.22 3.79
C TYR A 88 22.51 2.61 2.40
N ARG A 89 23.45 1.67 2.33
CA ARG A 89 23.63 0.83 1.13
C ARG A 89 22.46 -0.14 0.98
N LEU A 90 21.50 0.25 0.21
CA LEU A 90 20.33 -0.54 -0.20
C LEU A 90 20.43 -0.88 -1.69
N PRO A 91 19.76 -1.95 -2.17
CA PRO A 91 19.45 -2.03 -3.59
C PRO A 91 18.63 -0.80 -4.00
N PRO A 92 18.46 -0.52 -5.31
CA PRO A 92 17.72 0.67 -5.75
C PRO A 92 16.43 0.87 -4.98
N VAL A 93 16.21 2.10 -4.47
CA VAL A 93 14.99 2.49 -3.75
C VAL A 93 14.22 3.43 -4.65
N LEU A 94 12.96 3.09 -4.93
CA LEU A 94 12.03 3.99 -5.61
C LEU A 94 10.82 4.24 -4.72
N THR A 95 10.33 5.48 -4.76
CA THR A 95 9.13 5.92 -4.06
C THR A 95 8.22 6.67 -5.03
N ALA A 96 6.90 6.61 -4.81
CA ALA A 96 5.96 7.31 -5.66
C ALA A 96 5.93 8.83 -5.38
N GLY A 97 6.23 9.27 -4.14
CA GLY A 97 6.20 10.69 -3.80
C GLY A 97 6.78 11.02 -2.43
N SER A 98 6.67 12.29 -2.04
CA SER A 98 7.08 12.79 -0.72
C SER A 98 6.00 12.53 0.34
N TYR A 99 6.44 12.22 1.57
CA TYR A 99 5.55 12.03 2.72
C TYR A 99 5.12 13.36 3.33
N GLU A 100 4.24 14.07 2.63
CA GLU A 100 3.81 15.42 2.96
C GLU A 100 2.29 15.60 2.78
N ALA A 101 1.73 16.62 3.42
CA ALA A 101 0.37 17.13 3.22
C ALA A 101 -0.72 16.02 3.09
N GLU A 102 -1.41 15.95 1.97
CA GLU A 102 -2.51 15.01 1.68
C GLU A 102 -2.03 13.56 1.69
N VAL A 103 -0.82 13.29 1.21
CA VAL A 103 -0.22 11.95 1.19
C VAL A 103 -0.07 11.42 2.62
N THR A 104 0.49 12.24 3.52
CA THR A 104 0.64 11.89 4.94
C THR A 104 -0.69 11.58 5.58
N ARG A 105 -1.70 12.45 5.41
CA ARG A 105 -3.03 12.25 6.01
C ARG A 105 -3.68 10.96 5.50
N THR A 106 -3.60 10.71 4.19
CA THR A 106 -4.19 9.52 3.56
C THR A 106 -3.51 8.23 4.04
N ILE A 107 -2.17 8.20 4.06
CA ILE A 107 -1.42 7.03 4.56
C ILE A 107 -1.68 6.80 6.06
N LEU A 108 -1.77 7.85 6.87
CA LEU A 108 -2.10 7.70 8.29
C LEU A 108 -3.52 7.20 8.51
N ALA A 109 -4.50 7.67 7.74
CA ALA A 109 -5.87 7.18 7.78
C ALA A 109 -5.94 5.70 7.39
N PHE A 110 -5.28 5.30 6.30
CA PHE A 110 -5.13 3.91 5.89
C PHE A 110 -4.48 3.09 7.01
N LYS A 111 -3.33 3.53 7.52
CA LYS A 111 -2.51 2.75 8.45
C LYS A 111 -3.07 2.68 9.87
N ASN A 112 -3.70 3.74 10.37
CA ASN A 112 -4.09 3.87 11.79
C ASN A 112 -5.59 3.86 12.03
N ALA A 113 -6.40 4.39 11.11
CA ALA A 113 -7.84 4.48 11.25
C ALA A 113 -8.62 3.40 10.48
N GLY A 114 -7.92 2.44 9.85
CA GLY A 114 -8.57 1.32 9.16
C GLY A 114 -9.27 1.70 7.86
N ARG A 115 -8.94 2.85 7.25
CA ARG A 115 -9.56 3.35 6.03
C ARG A 115 -9.08 2.58 4.79
N LEU A 116 -9.49 1.29 4.71
CA LEU A 116 -9.16 0.43 3.57
C LEU A 116 -9.79 0.91 2.26
N ASP A 117 -10.80 1.74 2.31
CA ASP A 117 -11.42 2.41 1.17
C ASP A 117 -10.46 3.34 0.41
N THR A 118 -9.33 3.75 1.03
CA THR A 118 -8.26 4.50 0.35
C THR A 118 -7.26 3.60 -0.40
N LEU A 119 -7.37 2.28 -0.27
CA LEU A 119 -6.40 1.33 -0.84
C LEU A 119 -6.29 1.45 -2.37
N ALA A 120 -7.41 1.72 -3.04
CA ALA A 120 -7.42 1.91 -4.49
C ALA A 120 -6.59 3.12 -4.93
N GLU A 121 -6.63 4.22 -4.17
CA GLU A 121 -5.87 5.44 -4.45
C GLU A 121 -4.37 5.27 -4.18
N LEU A 122 -4.01 4.51 -3.14
CA LEU A 122 -2.63 4.27 -2.74
C LEU A 122 -1.96 3.14 -3.54
N GLY A 123 -2.72 2.15 -3.98
CA GLY A 123 -2.19 1.01 -4.74
C GLY A 123 -1.78 1.36 -6.17
N GLU A 124 -2.40 2.37 -6.79
CA GLU A 124 -2.08 2.81 -8.13
C GLU A 124 -0.65 3.38 -8.24
N PRO A 125 -0.24 4.34 -7.37
CA PRO A 125 1.12 4.84 -7.36
C PRO A 125 2.17 3.77 -7.02
N LEU A 126 1.87 2.87 -6.06
CA LEU A 126 2.80 1.78 -5.73
C LEU A 126 2.97 0.81 -6.92
N ALA A 127 1.92 0.55 -7.68
CA ALA A 127 2.01 -0.26 -8.89
C ALA A 127 2.94 0.39 -9.94
N ALA A 128 2.91 1.72 -10.10
CA ALA A 128 3.84 2.44 -10.97
C ALA A 128 5.30 2.31 -10.50
N VAL A 129 5.55 2.37 -9.18
CA VAL A 129 6.89 2.13 -8.60
C VAL A 129 7.36 0.71 -8.89
N VAL A 130 6.49 -0.30 -8.73
CA VAL A 130 6.81 -1.70 -9.04
C VAL A 130 7.14 -1.88 -10.52
N GLU A 131 6.37 -1.25 -11.42
CA GLU A 131 6.65 -1.31 -12.87
C GLU A 131 7.97 -0.64 -13.24
N ALA A 132 8.32 0.48 -12.60
CA ALA A 132 9.61 1.13 -12.81
C ALA A 132 10.79 0.21 -12.39
N HIS A 133 10.68 -0.47 -11.25
CA HIS A 133 11.65 -1.48 -10.84
C HIS A 133 11.71 -2.68 -11.79
N LEU A 134 10.55 -3.20 -12.19
CA LEU A 134 10.46 -4.32 -13.12
C LEU A 134 11.15 -3.99 -14.46
N TRP A 135 10.87 -2.80 -14.99
CA TRP A 135 11.49 -2.31 -16.21
C TRP A 135 13.03 -2.17 -16.09
N ALA A 136 13.49 -1.55 -15.00
CA ALA A 136 14.92 -1.40 -14.74
C ALA A 136 15.62 -2.76 -14.59
N ALA A 137 15.05 -3.70 -13.85
CA ALA A 137 15.59 -5.03 -13.65
C ALA A 137 15.63 -5.84 -14.98
N TYR A 138 14.61 -5.71 -15.82
CA TYR A 138 14.57 -6.34 -17.13
C TYR A 138 15.66 -5.78 -18.05
N ARG A 139 15.80 -4.46 -18.11
CA ARG A 139 16.82 -3.79 -18.94
C ARG A 139 18.26 -4.14 -18.54
N THR A 140 18.50 -4.43 -17.28
CA THR A 140 19.83 -4.80 -16.75
C THR A 140 20.07 -6.31 -16.73
N GLY A 141 19.13 -7.12 -17.22
CA GLY A 141 19.24 -8.58 -17.25
C GLY A 141 19.11 -9.26 -15.88
N LEU A 142 18.66 -8.53 -14.85
CA LEU A 142 18.44 -9.10 -13.51
C LEU A 142 17.15 -9.90 -13.41
N ILE A 143 16.24 -9.74 -14.36
CA ILE A 143 15.02 -10.52 -14.52
C ILE A 143 14.78 -10.81 -15.99
N ALA A 144 14.32 -12.01 -16.32
CA ALA A 144 14.13 -12.50 -17.69
C ALA A 144 12.70 -13.02 -17.90
N PRO A 145 12.28 -13.23 -19.18
CA PRO A 145 11.03 -13.91 -19.47
C PRO A 145 10.97 -15.29 -18.79
N GLY A 146 9.82 -15.61 -18.19
CA GLY A 146 9.63 -16.82 -17.39
C GLY A 146 9.83 -16.65 -15.90
N ASP A 147 10.58 -15.63 -15.48
CA ASP A 147 10.80 -15.33 -14.05
C ASP A 147 9.54 -14.85 -13.32
N THR A 148 9.62 -14.90 -12.00
CA THR A 148 8.61 -14.33 -11.11
C THR A 148 9.24 -13.25 -10.23
N LEU A 149 8.72 -12.04 -10.31
CA LEU A 149 9.02 -10.96 -9.36
C LEU A 149 8.09 -11.06 -8.15
N HIS A 150 8.67 -11.24 -6.98
CA HIS A 150 7.92 -11.35 -5.74
C HIS A 150 7.89 -10.01 -5.00
N LEU A 151 6.70 -9.51 -4.69
CA LEU A 151 6.54 -8.37 -3.80
C LEU A 151 6.56 -8.89 -2.35
N VAL A 152 7.57 -8.49 -1.60
CA VAL A 152 7.74 -8.89 -0.20
C VAL A 152 7.36 -7.73 0.71
N PRO A 153 6.16 -7.75 1.33
CA PRO A 153 5.73 -6.67 2.21
C PRO A 153 6.59 -6.62 3.48
N ALA A 154 6.94 -5.41 3.90
CA ALA A 154 7.56 -5.16 5.20
C ALA A 154 6.62 -5.66 6.31
N PRO A 155 7.12 -6.44 7.28
CA PRO A 155 6.26 -7.07 8.27
C PRO A 155 5.80 -6.08 9.32
N SER A 156 4.51 -6.10 9.63
CA SER A 156 3.94 -5.43 10.82
C SER A 156 4.13 -6.28 12.06
N SER A 157 4.22 -5.66 13.24
CA SER A 157 4.24 -6.42 14.51
C SER A 157 2.93 -7.18 14.71
N PRO A 158 2.95 -8.38 15.32
CA PRO A 158 1.74 -9.14 15.62
C PRO A 158 0.72 -8.34 16.45
N ALA A 159 1.19 -7.53 17.39
CA ALA A 159 0.33 -6.64 18.19
C ALA A 159 -0.37 -5.59 17.34
N SER A 160 0.35 -5.00 16.37
CA SER A 160 -0.23 -4.02 15.45
C SER A 160 -1.25 -4.67 14.50
N VAL A 161 -0.97 -5.88 14.01
CA VAL A 161 -1.92 -6.63 13.16
C VAL A 161 -3.16 -7.00 13.95
N ARG A 162 -3.04 -7.51 15.20
CA ARG A 162 -4.21 -7.81 16.05
C ARG A 162 -5.07 -6.57 16.32
N ARG A 163 -4.45 -5.42 16.56
CA ARG A 163 -5.17 -4.17 16.83
C ARG A 163 -5.90 -3.63 15.59
N ARG A 164 -5.30 -3.74 14.41
CA ARG A 164 -5.83 -3.18 13.15
C ARG A 164 -6.68 -4.16 12.35
N GLY A 165 -6.48 -5.47 12.54
CA GLY A 165 -7.08 -6.51 11.72
C GLY A 165 -6.33 -6.82 10.41
N TYR A 166 -5.33 -6.03 10.03
CA TYR A 166 -4.60 -6.19 8.76
C TYR A 166 -3.16 -5.67 8.83
N SER A 167 -2.37 -5.98 7.79
CA SER A 167 -0.99 -5.50 7.60
C SER A 167 -0.96 -4.49 6.44
N PRO A 168 -0.73 -3.20 6.69
CA PRO A 168 -0.77 -2.16 5.65
C PRO A 168 0.12 -2.45 4.45
N ALA A 169 1.39 -2.79 4.67
CA ALA A 169 2.32 -3.08 3.58
C ALA A 169 1.89 -4.31 2.76
N ARG A 170 1.20 -5.28 3.37
CA ARG A 170 0.66 -6.44 2.65
C ARG A 170 -0.52 -6.06 1.77
N GLU A 171 -1.50 -5.34 2.30
CA GLU A 171 -2.66 -4.88 1.51
C GLU A 171 -2.20 -4.04 0.31
N LEU A 172 -1.23 -3.14 0.52
CA LEU A 172 -0.64 -2.34 -0.55
C LEU A 172 0.09 -3.20 -1.60
N ALA A 173 0.87 -4.20 -1.16
CA ALA A 173 1.58 -5.11 -2.07
C ALA A 173 0.60 -5.97 -2.87
N ASP A 174 -0.46 -6.50 -2.24
CA ASP A 174 -1.50 -7.28 -2.90
C ASP A 174 -2.24 -6.43 -3.95
N GLU A 175 -2.61 -5.20 -3.62
CA GLU A 175 -3.26 -4.26 -4.55
C GLU A 175 -2.32 -3.86 -5.70
N ALA A 176 -1.07 -3.52 -5.41
CA ALA A 176 -0.08 -3.19 -6.43
C ALA A 176 0.17 -4.37 -7.40
N ALA A 177 0.33 -5.59 -6.86
CA ALA A 177 0.49 -6.78 -7.69
C ALA A 177 -0.73 -7.05 -8.58
N ARG A 178 -1.95 -6.86 -8.05
CA ARG A 178 -3.19 -6.98 -8.82
C ARG A 178 -3.19 -6.02 -10.00
N ARG A 179 -2.81 -4.75 -9.78
CA ARG A 179 -2.75 -3.71 -10.82
C ARG A 179 -1.68 -3.98 -11.85
N VAL A 180 -0.45 -4.34 -11.42
CA VAL A 180 0.65 -4.66 -12.34
C VAL A 180 0.28 -5.85 -13.24
N ARG A 181 -0.38 -6.89 -12.70
CA ARG A 181 -0.88 -8.02 -13.52
C ARG A 181 -1.95 -7.61 -14.53
N ALA A 182 -2.77 -6.62 -14.23
CA ALA A 182 -3.78 -6.09 -15.15
C ALA A 182 -3.18 -5.22 -16.26
N ARG A 183 -2.01 -4.65 -16.06
CA ARG A 183 -1.31 -3.79 -17.02
C ARG A 183 -0.49 -4.61 -18.03
N PRO A 184 -0.18 -4.03 -19.21
CA PRO A 184 0.49 -4.79 -20.27
C PRO A 184 1.97 -5.08 -20.02
N LEU A 185 2.69 -4.28 -19.19
CA LEU A 185 4.14 -4.35 -19.09
C LEU A 185 4.64 -5.74 -18.67
N ALA A 186 4.23 -6.23 -17.50
CA ALA A 186 4.67 -7.54 -16.97
C ALA A 186 4.40 -8.68 -17.98
N ARG A 187 3.23 -8.63 -18.62
CA ARG A 187 2.84 -9.61 -19.65
C ARG A 187 3.70 -9.53 -20.91
N ARG A 188 4.01 -8.31 -21.40
CA ARG A 188 4.90 -8.11 -22.55
C ARG A 188 6.33 -8.57 -22.27
N LEU A 189 6.80 -8.41 -21.03
CA LEU A 189 8.11 -8.88 -20.59
C LEU A 189 8.16 -10.38 -20.28
N GLY A 190 7.00 -11.07 -20.30
CA GLY A 190 6.93 -12.49 -19.95
C GLY A 190 7.22 -12.77 -18.46
N VAL A 191 7.08 -11.77 -17.59
CA VAL A 191 7.38 -11.86 -16.16
C VAL A 191 6.10 -11.99 -15.35
N ARG A 192 6.06 -12.92 -14.40
CA ARG A 192 4.97 -13.05 -13.43
C ARG A 192 5.22 -12.14 -12.24
N VAL A 193 4.15 -11.61 -11.64
CA VAL A 193 4.22 -10.82 -10.40
C VAL A 193 3.34 -11.46 -9.34
N SER A 194 3.89 -11.72 -8.16
CA SER A 194 3.18 -12.32 -7.03
C SER A 194 3.54 -11.64 -5.71
N VAL A 195 2.76 -11.86 -4.66
CA VAL A 195 3.06 -11.38 -3.31
C VAL A 195 3.57 -12.54 -2.47
N ALA A 196 4.69 -12.35 -1.80
CA ALA A 196 5.33 -13.34 -0.94
C ALA A 196 5.59 -12.78 0.46
N PRO A 197 4.65 -12.91 1.43
CA PRO A 197 4.81 -12.37 2.77
C PRO A 197 5.72 -13.28 3.62
N VAL A 198 6.97 -13.45 3.20
CA VAL A 198 7.96 -14.35 3.83
C VAL A 198 8.67 -13.74 5.02
N LEU A 199 8.65 -12.40 5.17
CA LEU A 199 9.28 -11.73 6.30
C LEU A 199 8.39 -11.79 7.55
N ARG A 200 9.03 -12.03 8.68
CA ARG A 200 8.40 -11.99 10.01
C ARG A 200 9.28 -11.22 10.98
N VAL A 201 8.65 -10.46 11.88
CA VAL A 201 9.34 -9.86 13.02
C VAL A 201 9.53 -10.88 14.14
N ARG A 202 10.65 -10.82 14.85
CA ARG A 202 10.90 -11.64 16.06
C ARG A 202 10.07 -11.13 17.23
N ALA A 203 9.83 -11.98 18.23
CA ALA A 203 9.02 -11.63 19.41
C ALA A 203 9.58 -10.41 20.18
N SER A 204 10.89 -10.23 20.21
CA SER A 204 11.58 -9.06 20.80
C SER A 204 11.19 -7.71 20.19
N TRP A 205 10.57 -7.71 18.99
CA TRP A 205 10.03 -6.52 18.35
C TRP A 205 8.85 -5.89 19.13
N ALA A 206 8.09 -6.68 19.88
CA ALA A 206 6.94 -6.19 20.64
C ALA A 206 7.33 -5.12 21.66
N SER A 207 8.47 -5.30 22.34
CA SER A 207 9.03 -4.34 23.29
C SER A 207 9.51 -3.05 22.61
N PHE A 208 9.92 -3.13 21.34
CA PHE A 208 10.40 -1.99 20.57
C PHE A 208 9.24 -1.15 19.98
N ALA A 209 8.20 -1.81 19.45
CA ALA A 209 7.05 -1.12 18.83
C ALA A 209 6.13 -0.44 19.87
N GLY A 210 6.05 -0.97 21.08
CA GLY A 210 5.29 -0.38 22.20
C GLY A 210 5.91 0.91 22.74
N ALA A 211 7.22 1.04 22.69
CA ALA A 211 7.93 2.23 23.15
C ALA A 211 7.83 3.44 22.20
N GLY A 212 7.34 3.25 20.97
CA GLY A 212 7.18 4.32 19.97
C GLY A 212 5.86 5.07 20.03
N SER A 213 4.86 4.58 20.77
CA SER A 213 3.53 5.20 20.86
C SER A 213 3.35 6.11 22.10
N SER A 214 4.25 6.04 23.06
CA SER A 214 4.27 6.89 24.24
C SER A 214 5.58 7.68 24.30
N GLY A 215 5.54 8.92 23.85
CA GLY A 215 6.38 10.08 24.23
C GLY A 215 7.90 10.00 24.36
N GLY A 216 8.54 8.82 24.31
CA GLY A 216 9.92 8.65 24.76
C GLY A 216 11.00 8.53 23.67
N GLN A 217 10.70 8.62 22.35
CA GLN A 217 11.68 8.35 21.29
C GLN A 217 11.88 9.48 20.26
N LYS A 218 11.55 10.71 20.60
CA LYS A 218 11.75 11.85 19.69
C LYS A 218 13.23 12.23 19.44
N GLY A 219 14.20 11.53 20.04
CA GLY A 219 15.63 11.87 19.98
C GLY A 219 16.56 10.86 19.34
N LEU A 220 16.09 9.68 18.86
CA LEU A 220 17.01 8.70 18.30
C LEU A 220 17.43 9.03 16.88
N SER A 221 18.74 9.03 16.62
CA SER A 221 19.30 9.16 15.27
C SER A 221 18.88 7.99 14.35
N ALA A 222 18.98 8.22 13.04
CA ALA A 222 18.69 7.18 12.04
C ALA A 222 19.58 5.92 12.26
N SER A 223 20.85 6.14 12.58
CA SER A 223 21.82 5.07 12.85
C SER A 223 21.47 4.23 14.09
N GLU A 224 20.99 4.86 15.15
CA GLU A 224 20.52 4.15 16.35
C GLU A 224 19.27 3.32 16.07
N ARG A 225 18.32 3.84 15.27
CA ARG A 225 17.15 3.06 14.84
C ARG A 225 17.55 1.85 14.01
N ALA A 226 18.47 2.00 13.05
CA ALA A 226 18.95 0.88 12.24
C ALA A 226 19.68 -0.16 13.07
N ARG A 227 20.54 0.27 14.01
CA ARG A 227 21.25 -0.64 14.93
C ARG A 227 20.29 -1.45 15.81
N ARG A 228 19.26 -0.81 16.36
CA ARG A 228 18.23 -1.48 17.16
C ARG A 228 17.34 -2.43 16.34
N MET A 229 17.15 -2.14 15.07
CA MET A 229 16.35 -3.01 14.17
C MET A 229 17.13 -4.24 13.70
N ARG A 230 18.45 -4.23 13.77
CA ARG A 230 19.29 -5.30 13.24
C ARG A 230 19.00 -6.64 13.95
N GLY A 231 18.72 -7.68 13.13
CA GLY A 231 18.37 -9.01 13.64
C GLY A 231 16.91 -9.17 14.06
N MET A 232 16.08 -8.12 13.94
CA MET A 232 14.67 -8.17 14.33
C MET A 232 13.77 -8.85 13.31
N MET A 233 14.24 -9.04 12.07
CA MET A 233 13.49 -9.73 11.02
C MET A 233 14.14 -11.06 10.66
N ARG A 234 13.32 -12.01 10.26
CA ARG A 234 13.72 -13.29 9.69
C ARG A 234 12.78 -13.69 8.57
N VAL A 235 13.28 -14.49 7.64
CA VAL A 235 12.45 -15.19 6.67
C VAL A 235 11.81 -16.38 7.37
N SER A 236 10.53 -16.63 7.12
CA SER A 236 9.78 -17.79 7.60
C SER A 236 9.04 -18.44 6.43
N GLY A 237 8.92 -19.76 6.50
CA GLY A 237 8.36 -20.57 5.42
C GLY A 237 9.42 -20.97 4.40
N MET A 238 8.99 -21.77 3.41
CA MET A 238 9.85 -22.22 2.30
C MET A 238 9.89 -21.14 1.22
N ALA A 239 10.90 -20.28 1.28
CA ALA A 239 11.21 -19.38 0.18
C ALA A 239 12.40 -19.98 -0.60
N PRO A 240 12.30 -20.18 -1.93
CA PRO A 240 13.39 -20.77 -2.69
C PRO A 240 14.61 -19.84 -2.69
N ALA A 241 15.81 -20.41 -2.62
CA ALA A 241 17.03 -19.66 -2.86
C ALA A 241 17.01 -19.07 -4.28
N GLY A 242 17.56 -17.88 -4.44
CA GLY A 242 17.52 -17.17 -5.72
C GLY A 242 16.19 -16.47 -6.04
N MET A 243 15.19 -16.53 -5.15
CA MET A 243 13.92 -15.82 -5.35
C MET A 243 14.15 -14.31 -5.58
N LEU A 244 13.73 -13.81 -6.75
CA LEU A 244 13.82 -12.39 -7.10
C LEU A 244 12.68 -11.61 -6.42
N CYS A 245 13.00 -10.54 -5.71
CA CYS A 245 11.97 -9.80 -4.99
C CYS A 245 12.18 -8.29 -4.92
N LEU A 246 11.09 -7.56 -4.65
CA LEU A 246 11.07 -6.17 -4.20
C LEU A 246 10.54 -6.12 -2.76
N VAL A 247 11.22 -5.43 -1.89
CA VAL A 247 10.68 -5.09 -0.56
C VAL A 247 9.65 -3.97 -0.73
N CYS A 248 8.43 -4.16 -0.23
CA CYS A 248 7.35 -3.17 -0.31
C CYS A 248 7.02 -2.63 1.08
N ASP A 249 6.96 -1.29 1.23
CA ASP A 249 6.54 -0.62 2.46
C ASP A 249 5.64 0.59 2.13
N ASP A 250 4.94 1.12 3.12
CA ASP A 250 4.13 2.32 2.97
C ASP A 250 4.99 3.60 2.92
N VAL A 251 5.92 3.77 3.87
CA VAL A 251 6.73 4.99 3.97
C VAL A 251 8.19 4.67 4.27
N LEU A 252 9.07 5.21 3.44
CA LEU A 252 10.49 5.25 3.72
C LEU A 252 10.80 6.44 4.63
N THR A 253 11.08 6.18 5.90
CA THR A 253 11.54 7.21 6.84
C THR A 253 13.07 7.25 6.88
N THR A 254 13.68 6.60 7.86
CA THR A 254 15.15 6.47 7.96
C THR A 254 15.71 5.34 7.07
N GLY A 255 14.86 4.50 6.49
CA GLY A 255 15.28 3.30 5.77
C GLY A 255 15.66 2.10 6.65
N ALA A 256 15.60 2.23 7.98
CA ALA A 256 16.00 1.16 8.89
C ALA A 256 15.21 -0.15 8.68
N THR A 257 13.90 -0.05 8.41
CA THR A 257 13.04 -1.19 8.07
C THR A 257 13.51 -1.88 6.78
N ALA A 258 13.79 -1.10 5.74
CA ALA A 258 14.26 -1.61 4.46
C ALA A 258 15.64 -2.30 4.58
N VAL A 259 16.58 -1.70 5.34
CA VAL A 259 17.89 -2.29 5.60
C VAL A 259 17.76 -3.64 6.26
N GLU A 260 16.94 -3.75 7.29
CA GLU A 260 16.76 -5.01 8.04
C GLU A 260 16.01 -6.05 7.19
N ALA A 261 15.01 -5.65 6.42
CA ALA A 261 14.31 -6.53 5.48
C ALA A 261 15.27 -7.11 4.43
N VAL A 262 16.06 -6.25 3.78
CA VAL A 262 17.08 -6.65 2.79
C VAL A 262 18.13 -7.58 3.42
N ARG A 263 18.61 -7.27 4.64
CA ARG A 263 19.53 -8.14 5.35
C ARG A 263 18.94 -9.53 5.59
N ALA A 264 17.72 -9.61 6.10
CA ALA A 264 17.06 -10.86 6.42
C ALA A 264 16.81 -11.71 5.14
N LEU A 265 16.43 -11.09 4.04
CA LEU A 265 16.22 -11.75 2.75
C LEU A 265 17.53 -12.30 2.20
N ARG A 266 18.60 -11.49 2.16
CA ARG A 266 19.93 -11.93 1.69
C ARG A 266 20.50 -13.09 2.52
N GLN A 267 20.30 -13.08 3.84
CA GLN A 267 20.71 -14.19 4.70
C GLN A 267 19.96 -15.49 4.38
N ALA A 268 18.77 -15.42 3.81
CA ALA A 268 18.00 -16.58 3.38
C ALA A 268 18.26 -16.96 1.91
N GLY A 269 19.27 -16.35 1.25
CA GLY A 269 19.58 -16.60 -0.16
C GLY A 269 18.58 -16.01 -1.15
N ILE A 270 17.73 -15.08 -0.71
CA ILE A 270 16.76 -14.37 -1.56
C ILE A 270 17.43 -13.12 -2.11
N LEU A 271 17.10 -12.75 -3.36
CA LEU A 271 17.72 -11.65 -4.10
C LEU A 271 16.80 -10.42 -4.14
N PRO A 272 16.95 -9.45 -3.22
CA PRO A 272 16.22 -8.19 -3.29
C PRO A 272 16.75 -7.34 -4.45
N LEU A 273 15.94 -7.12 -5.48
CA LEU A 273 16.24 -6.27 -6.64
C LEU A 273 16.05 -4.79 -6.32
N GLY A 274 15.21 -4.47 -5.34
CA GLY A 274 14.92 -3.10 -4.96
C GLY A 274 14.00 -2.97 -3.75
N VAL A 275 13.71 -1.72 -3.41
CA VAL A 275 12.74 -1.32 -2.38
C VAL A 275 11.72 -0.38 -3.03
N ALA A 276 10.44 -0.71 -2.91
CA ALA A 276 9.31 0.04 -3.44
C ALA A 276 8.48 0.61 -2.29
N THR A 277 8.29 1.94 -2.26
CA THR A 277 7.48 2.60 -1.22
C THR A 277 6.49 3.58 -1.83
N LEU A 278 5.42 3.89 -1.13
CA LEU A 278 4.48 4.93 -1.54
C LEU A 278 5.06 6.32 -1.37
N ALA A 279 5.70 6.56 -0.23
CA ALA A 279 6.25 7.87 0.07
C ALA A 279 7.59 7.77 0.79
N SER A 280 8.40 8.81 0.69
CA SER A 280 9.61 8.99 1.49
C SER A 280 9.58 10.30 2.25
N VAL A 281 10.08 10.28 3.48
CA VAL A 281 10.37 11.51 4.22
C VAL A 281 11.63 12.11 3.63
N PRO A 282 11.59 13.37 3.14
CA PRO A 282 12.80 14.04 2.67
C PRO A 282 13.87 14.08 3.77
N LEU A 283 15.10 13.70 3.43
CA LEU A 283 16.23 13.92 4.33
C LEU A 283 16.49 15.42 4.36
N LYS A 284 16.50 16.02 5.55
CA LYS A 284 16.99 17.39 5.72
C LYS A 284 18.47 17.38 5.36
N THR A 285 18.82 18.04 4.28
CA THR A 285 20.21 18.39 3.99
C THR A 285 20.64 19.42 5.03
N GLN A 286 21.84 19.27 5.60
CA GLN A 286 22.39 20.21 6.62
C GLN A 286 22.62 21.64 6.08
N GLY A 287 22.00 22.02 4.97
CA GLY A 287 22.10 23.33 4.34
C GLY A 287 20.87 24.22 4.43
N ASP A 288 19.73 23.72 4.95
CA ASP A 288 18.47 24.50 4.98
C ASP A 288 18.32 25.43 6.21
N GLU A 289 19.33 25.54 7.08
CA GLU A 289 19.30 26.45 8.23
C GLU A 289 19.86 27.85 7.95
N LEU A 290 20.17 28.20 6.70
CA LEU A 290 20.81 29.50 6.36
C LEU A 290 19.97 30.42 5.47
N VAL A 291 18.63 30.30 5.48
CA VAL A 291 17.77 31.35 4.88
C VAL A 291 16.56 31.57 5.77
N THR A 292 16.70 32.39 6.76
CA THR A 292 15.65 33.25 7.35
C THR A 292 16.25 34.63 7.64
#